data_0545d818f535b7381d6209f78f09579d
#
_entry.id   0545d818f535b7381d6209f78f09579d
#
_cell.length_a   1.000
_cell.length_b   1.000
_cell.length_c   1.000
_cell.angle_alpha   90.00
_cell.angle_beta   90.00
_cell.angle_gamma   90.00
#
_symmetry.space_group_name_H-M   'P 1'
#
loop_
_entity.id
_entity.type
_entity.pdbx_description
1 polymer ?
#
loop_
_entity_poly.entity_id
_entity_poly.type
_entity_poly.pdbx_seq_one_letter_code
_entity_poly.pdbx_strand_id
1 'polypeptide(L)'
;SDLFSPGYFSFECAGGHTAELTAGVDNSRTSEPDAWPSPVFEPGFTMEQALIRSLDAFLVDRGPDKSVIAGYPWFLDWGRDSLIFCRSLVELGRLSEAKAILHLFGRFERDGTLPNMICGEDAGNIETSDAPLWFFACCRDILEKTGPPPVRRAPGTSRRSDTPPARCRPG
;
A
#
# COMPACT_ATOMS: atom_id res chain seq x y z
N SER A 1 19.21 -15.49 20.65
CA SER A 1 17.95 -15.88 21.27
C SER A 1 17.46 -17.16 20.59
N ASP A 2 17.26 -18.20 21.38
CA ASP A 2 16.78 -19.47 20.87
C ASP A 2 15.32 -19.30 20.48
N LEU A 3 15.01 -19.53 19.20
CA LEU A 3 13.63 -19.55 18.74
C LEU A 3 12.99 -20.87 19.18
N PHE A 4 11.84 -20.77 19.83
CA PHE A 4 11.08 -21.95 20.19
C PHE A 4 10.59 -22.64 18.91
N SER A 5 10.93 -23.91 18.75
CA SER A 5 10.40 -24.78 17.71
C SER A 5 9.53 -25.87 18.36
N PRO A 6 8.23 -25.91 18.08
CA PRO A 6 7.35 -26.94 18.62
C PRO A 6 7.58 -28.31 18.01
N GLY A 7 8.42 -28.42 17.00
CA GLY A 7 8.68 -29.65 16.26
C GLY A 7 8.34 -29.53 14.77
N TYR A 8 8.06 -30.64 14.14
CA TYR A 8 7.63 -30.71 12.75
C TYR A 8 6.54 -31.76 12.58
N PHE A 9 5.73 -31.58 11.57
CA PHE A 9 4.74 -32.54 11.16
C PHE A 9 5.24 -33.28 9.94
N SER A 10 5.07 -34.63 9.94
CA SER A 10 5.42 -35.46 8.80
C SER A 10 4.24 -36.36 8.47
N PHE A 11 3.88 -36.40 7.21
CA PHE A 11 2.84 -37.29 6.71
C PHE A 11 3.21 -37.80 5.30
N GLU A 12 2.78 -39.02 5.00
CA GLU A 12 2.90 -39.58 3.67
C GLU A 12 1.66 -39.20 2.86
N CYS A 13 1.86 -38.56 1.71
CA CYS A 13 0.78 -38.19 0.81
C CYS A 13 0.87 -39.00 -0.47
N ALA A 14 -0.07 -39.89 -0.66
CA ALA A 14 -0.19 -40.65 -1.91
C ALA A 14 -0.77 -39.76 -3.01
N GLY A 15 -0.47 -40.07 -4.28
CA GLY A 15 -1.00 -39.29 -5.39
C GLY A 15 -2.53 -39.20 -5.38
N GLY A 16 -3.05 -37.98 -5.50
CA GLY A 16 -4.48 -37.67 -5.43
C GLY A 16 -5.05 -37.43 -4.04
N HIS A 17 -4.22 -37.50 -2.99
CA HIS A 17 -4.64 -37.16 -1.62
C HIS A 17 -4.12 -35.77 -1.24
N THR A 18 -4.91 -35.08 -0.41
CA THR A 18 -4.54 -33.79 0.18
C THR A 18 -4.37 -33.98 1.69
N ALA A 19 -3.31 -33.40 2.26
CA ALA A 19 -3.15 -33.29 3.69
C ALA A 19 -3.29 -31.81 4.08
N GLU A 20 -4.05 -31.54 5.13
CA GLU A 20 -4.31 -30.19 5.63
C GLU A 20 -3.84 -30.09 7.09
N LEU A 21 -3.18 -29.00 7.42
CA LEU A 21 -2.79 -28.65 8.78
C LEU A 21 -3.44 -27.32 9.15
N THR A 22 -4.28 -27.35 10.18
CA THR A 22 -4.90 -26.15 10.73
C THR A 22 -4.32 -25.84 12.10
N ALA A 23 -3.93 -24.59 12.35
CA ALA A 23 -3.44 -24.11 13.63
C ALA A 23 -4.28 -22.89 14.07
N GLY A 24 -4.68 -22.89 15.36
CA GLY A 24 -5.44 -21.81 15.97
C GLY A 24 -4.94 -21.47 17.35
N VAL A 25 -5.25 -20.28 17.84
CA VAL A 25 -4.85 -19.77 19.16
C VAL A 25 -5.93 -19.94 20.24
N ASP A 26 -7.12 -20.38 19.87
CA ASP A 26 -8.19 -20.64 20.83
C ASP A 26 -8.61 -22.11 20.82
N ASN A 27 -9.24 -22.56 21.93
CA ASN A 27 -9.72 -23.92 22.11
C ASN A 27 -11.07 -24.17 21.41
N SER A 28 -11.58 -23.22 20.64
CA SER A 28 -12.76 -23.47 19.84
C SER A 28 -12.36 -24.45 18.73
N ARG A 29 -12.91 -25.67 18.82
CA ARG A 29 -12.90 -26.56 17.65
C ARG A 29 -13.72 -25.83 16.59
N THR A 30 -13.05 -25.14 15.71
CA THR A 30 -13.72 -24.57 14.55
C THR A 30 -14.34 -25.73 13.76
N SER A 31 -15.64 -25.68 13.61
CA SER A 31 -16.31 -26.33 12.50
C SER A 31 -15.47 -26.18 11.25
N GLU A 32 -15.33 -27.21 10.47
CA GLU A 32 -14.54 -27.34 9.26
C GLU A 32 -13.91 -26.03 8.75
N PRO A 33 -12.58 -25.97 8.64
CA PRO A 33 -11.95 -24.76 8.12
C PRO A 33 -12.63 -24.42 6.80
N ASP A 34 -13.07 -23.18 6.65
CA ASP A 34 -13.46 -22.67 5.35
C ASP A 34 -12.31 -23.02 4.40
N ALA A 35 -12.58 -23.94 3.50
CA ALA A 35 -11.55 -24.44 2.59
C ALA A 35 -10.86 -23.21 1.97
N TRP A 36 -9.55 -23.09 2.19
CA TRP A 36 -8.77 -22.11 1.44
C TRP A 36 -9.22 -22.24 -0.01
N PRO A 37 -9.68 -21.17 -0.63
CA PRO A 37 -10.02 -21.26 -2.02
C PRO A 37 -8.76 -21.69 -2.75
N SER A 38 -8.64 -22.97 -3.03
CA SER A 38 -7.61 -23.44 -3.94
C SER A 38 -7.68 -22.53 -5.14
N PRO A 39 -6.55 -22.02 -5.65
CA PRO A 39 -6.57 -21.29 -6.89
C PRO A 39 -7.01 -22.28 -7.97
N VAL A 40 -8.31 -22.44 -8.11
CA VAL A 40 -8.91 -23.16 -9.23
C VAL A 40 -8.66 -22.28 -10.44
N PHE A 41 -7.60 -22.60 -11.16
CA PHE A 41 -7.40 -22.06 -12.49
C PHE A 41 -8.47 -22.68 -13.36
N GLU A 42 -9.55 -21.98 -13.55
CA GLU A 42 -10.59 -22.39 -14.46
C GLU A 42 -10.00 -22.54 -15.88
N PRO A 43 -10.43 -23.53 -16.67
CA PRO A 43 -10.00 -23.61 -18.05
C PRO A 43 -10.29 -22.31 -18.79
N GLY A 44 -9.26 -21.66 -19.34
CA GLY A 44 -9.37 -20.36 -19.99
C GLY A 44 -8.90 -19.17 -19.15
N PHE A 45 -8.42 -19.38 -17.92
CA PHE A 45 -7.84 -18.33 -17.10
C PHE A 45 -6.52 -17.84 -17.71
N THR A 46 -6.48 -16.57 -18.07
CA THR A 46 -5.28 -15.98 -18.70
C THR A 46 -4.20 -15.65 -17.67
N MET A 47 -2.95 -15.54 -18.13
CA MET A 47 -1.84 -15.08 -17.28
C MET A 47 -2.13 -13.70 -16.69
N GLU A 48 -2.73 -12.80 -17.44
CA GLU A 48 -3.10 -11.46 -16.97
C GLU A 48 -4.10 -11.53 -15.82
N GLN A 49 -5.14 -12.33 -15.94
CA GLN A 49 -6.11 -12.55 -14.87
C GLN A 49 -5.46 -13.16 -13.62
N ALA A 50 -4.51 -14.09 -13.80
CA ALA A 50 -3.76 -14.67 -12.70
C ALA A 50 -2.92 -13.62 -11.97
N LEU A 51 -2.24 -12.74 -12.69
CA LEU A 51 -1.44 -11.67 -12.12
C LEU A 51 -2.30 -10.65 -11.36
N ILE A 52 -3.43 -10.23 -11.93
CA ILE A 52 -4.36 -9.30 -11.27
C ILE A 52 -4.89 -9.92 -9.97
N ARG A 53 -5.31 -11.18 -10.01
CA ARG A 53 -5.78 -11.89 -8.81
C ARG A 53 -4.70 -12.05 -7.75
N SER A 54 -3.46 -12.26 -8.17
CA SER A 54 -2.32 -12.33 -7.25
C SER A 54 -2.05 -11.00 -6.56
N LEU A 55 -2.27 -9.87 -7.25
CA LEU A 55 -2.16 -8.54 -6.63
C LEU A 55 -3.15 -8.39 -5.46
N ASP A 56 -4.38 -8.86 -5.61
CA ASP A 56 -5.39 -8.76 -4.56
C ASP A 56 -4.97 -9.46 -3.26
N ALA A 57 -4.18 -10.53 -3.35
CA ALA A 57 -3.70 -11.27 -2.20
C ALA A 57 -2.72 -10.49 -1.31
N PHE A 58 -2.06 -9.45 -1.84
CA PHE A 58 -1.12 -8.62 -1.08
C PHE A 58 -1.75 -7.34 -0.53
N LEU A 59 -2.90 -6.93 -1.07
CA LEU A 59 -3.58 -5.71 -0.67
C LEU A 59 -4.44 -5.97 0.57
N VAL A 60 -4.20 -5.22 1.64
CA VAL A 60 -4.90 -5.37 2.92
C VAL A 60 -5.55 -4.06 3.36
N ASP A 61 -6.62 -4.20 4.15
CA ASP A 61 -7.24 -3.07 4.83
C ASP A 61 -6.43 -2.68 6.06
N ARG A 62 -6.22 -1.37 6.23
CA ARG A 62 -5.55 -0.79 7.38
C ARG A 62 -6.35 0.39 7.93
N GLY A 63 -7.35 0.08 8.72
CA GLY A 63 -8.32 1.08 9.17
C GLY A 63 -9.03 1.73 7.99
N PRO A 64 -8.98 3.06 7.83
CA PRO A 64 -9.60 3.76 6.70
C PRO A 64 -8.78 3.68 5.41
N ASP A 65 -7.53 3.24 5.51
CA ASP A 65 -6.57 3.19 4.41
C ASP A 65 -6.35 1.77 3.89
N LYS A 66 -5.52 1.65 2.88
CA LYS A 66 -5.02 0.38 2.33
C LYS A 66 -3.52 0.29 2.52
N SER A 67 -3.02 -0.94 2.62
CA SER A 67 -1.60 -1.22 2.65
C SER A 67 -1.27 -2.49 1.88
N VAL A 68 0.02 -2.76 1.80
CA VAL A 68 0.56 -3.96 1.17
C VAL A 68 1.48 -4.64 2.17
N ILE A 69 1.23 -5.92 2.42
CA ILE A 69 2.09 -6.73 3.26
C ILE A 69 3.11 -7.44 2.38
N ALA A 70 4.37 -7.05 2.51
CA ALA A 70 5.46 -7.68 1.78
C ALA A 70 5.58 -9.16 2.16
N GLY A 71 5.55 -10.06 1.18
CA GLY A 71 5.61 -11.49 1.43
C GLY A 71 4.48 -11.97 2.36
N TYR A 72 3.26 -11.51 2.10
CA TYR A 72 2.08 -11.84 2.92
C TYR A 72 2.03 -13.34 3.31
N PRO A 73 1.76 -13.69 4.59
CA PRO A 73 1.42 -12.82 5.72
C PRO A 73 2.61 -12.49 6.64
N TRP A 74 3.85 -12.67 6.23
CA TRP A 74 5.02 -12.80 7.10
C TRP A 74 5.68 -11.49 7.48
N PHE A 75 5.63 -10.48 6.60
CA PHE A 75 6.29 -9.21 6.82
C PHE A 75 5.28 -8.11 7.13
N LEU A 76 5.80 -6.90 7.36
CA LEU A 76 5.01 -5.72 7.63
C LEU A 76 4.88 -4.86 6.37
N ASP A 77 4.32 -3.67 6.54
CA ASP A 77 4.11 -2.69 5.50
C ASP A 77 5.43 -2.01 5.14
N TRP A 78 6.16 -2.58 4.18
CA TRP A 78 7.41 -2.01 3.72
C TRP A 78 7.17 -0.91 2.70
N GLY A 79 7.82 0.25 2.90
CA GLY A 79 7.61 1.43 2.08
C GLY A 79 7.92 1.21 0.60
N ARG A 80 9.10 0.67 0.30
CA ARG A 80 9.49 0.35 -1.08
C ARG A 80 8.51 -0.59 -1.75
N ASP A 81 8.20 -1.71 -1.10
CA ASP A 81 7.33 -2.75 -1.63
C ASP A 81 5.92 -2.21 -1.89
N SER A 82 5.35 -1.51 -0.91
CA SER A 82 4.01 -0.92 -1.01
C SER A 82 3.93 0.14 -2.11
N LEU A 83 4.97 0.96 -2.26
CA LEU A 83 4.96 2.04 -3.24
C LEU A 83 5.23 1.53 -4.67
N ILE A 84 6.07 0.52 -4.85
CA ILE A 84 6.22 -0.15 -6.15
C ILE A 84 4.92 -0.85 -6.52
N PHE A 85 4.29 -1.56 -5.58
CA PHE A 85 2.99 -2.20 -5.79
C PHE A 85 1.90 -1.17 -6.15
N CYS A 86 1.90 -0.01 -5.50
CA CYS A 86 0.97 1.08 -5.76
C CYS A 86 0.95 1.48 -7.24
N ARG A 87 2.10 1.48 -7.92
CA ARG A 87 2.18 1.77 -9.36
C ARG A 87 1.43 0.74 -10.21
N SER A 88 1.44 -0.53 -9.80
CA SER A 88 0.63 -1.55 -10.48
C SER A 88 -0.86 -1.26 -10.38
N LEU A 89 -1.34 -0.79 -9.22
CA LEU A 89 -2.73 -0.36 -9.04
C LEU A 89 -3.07 0.82 -9.95
N VAL A 90 -2.16 1.78 -10.10
CA VAL A 90 -2.34 2.92 -11.00
C VAL A 90 -2.47 2.45 -12.45
N GLU A 91 -1.65 1.50 -12.88
CA GLU A 91 -1.73 0.93 -14.23
C GLU A 91 -3.07 0.23 -14.49
N LEU A 92 -3.60 -0.48 -13.50
CA LEU A 92 -4.90 -1.14 -13.55
C LEU A 92 -6.09 -0.17 -13.40
N GLY A 93 -5.86 1.12 -13.21
CA GLY A 93 -6.92 2.11 -12.98
C GLY A 93 -7.54 2.08 -11.58
N ARG A 94 -6.96 1.31 -10.65
CA ARG A 94 -7.40 1.20 -9.24
C ARG A 94 -6.93 2.38 -8.40
N LEU A 95 -7.28 3.59 -8.85
CA LEU A 95 -6.74 4.84 -8.32
C LEU A 95 -7.16 5.15 -6.89
N SER A 96 -8.31 4.67 -6.43
CA SER A 96 -8.77 4.84 -5.05
C SER A 96 -7.86 4.11 -4.06
N GLU A 97 -7.50 2.89 -4.38
CA GLU A 97 -6.62 2.06 -3.55
C GLU A 97 -5.18 2.58 -3.59
N ALA A 98 -4.70 2.96 -4.76
CA ALA A 98 -3.39 3.60 -4.89
C ALA A 98 -3.28 4.87 -4.03
N LYS A 99 -4.31 5.73 -4.04
CA LYS A 99 -4.38 6.93 -3.21
C LYS A 99 -4.46 6.61 -1.72
N ALA A 100 -5.16 5.55 -1.32
CA ALA A 100 -5.24 5.12 0.07
C ALA A 100 -3.85 4.67 0.60
N ILE A 101 -3.08 3.93 -0.20
CA ILE A 101 -1.69 3.58 0.14
C ILE A 101 -0.82 4.84 0.28
N LEU A 102 -0.88 5.77 -0.67
CA LEU A 102 -0.13 7.01 -0.59
C LEU A 102 -0.55 7.86 0.62
N HIS A 103 -1.84 7.91 0.93
CA HIS A 103 -2.34 8.60 2.11
C HIS A 103 -1.78 8.00 3.40
N LEU A 104 -1.76 6.67 3.50
CA LEU A 104 -1.19 5.97 4.64
C LEU A 104 0.28 6.36 4.85
N PHE A 105 1.13 6.18 3.84
CA PHE A 105 2.56 6.49 3.97
C PHE A 105 2.82 7.99 4.18
N GLY A 106 2.03 8.86 3.53
CA GLY A 106 2.14 10.31 3.69
C GLY A 106 1.84 10.81 5.12
N ARG A 107 1.03 10.09 5.91
CA ARG A 107 0.80 10.44 7.33
C ARG A 107 2.04 10.23 8.21
N PHE A 108 2.94 9.37 7.78
CA PHE A 108 4.18 9.06 8.49
C PHE A 108 5.39 9.84 7.94
N GLU A 109 5.16 10.78 7.02
CA GLU A 109 6.24 11.63 6.51
C GLU A 109 6.86 12.46 7.65
N ARG A 110 8.18 12.52 7.68
CA ARG A 110 8.95 13.36 8.60
C ARG A 110 10.16 13.94 7.88
N ASP A 111 10.29 15.24 7.90
CA ASP A 111 11.44 15.97 7.37
C ASP A 111 11.78 15.60 5.90
N GLY A 112 10.78 15.39 5.08
CA GLY A 112 10.92 15.04 3.66
C GLY A 112 11.25 13.58 3.38
N THR A 113 11.21 12.71 4.39
CA THR A 113 11.43 11.28 4.23
C THR A 113 10.21 10.45 4.64
N LEU A 114 10.20 9.20 4.24
CA LEU A 114 9.14 8.24 4.54
C LEU A 114 9.72 7.03 5.29
N PRO A 115 8.89 6.34 6.09
CA PRO A 115 9.35 5.17 6.81
C PRO A 115 9.71 4.03 5.84
N ASN A 116 10.74 3.30 6.21
CA ASN A 116 11.07 2.04 5.54
C ASN A 116 10.00 0.98 5.78
N MET A 117 9.41 1.02 6.97
CA MET A 117 8.43 0.04 7.40
C MET A 117 7.48 0.69 8.42
N ILE A 118 6.20 0.33 8.35
CA ILE A 118 5.20 0.72 9.35
C ILE A 118 4.88 -0.51 10.20
N CYS A 119 4.98 -0.38 11.53
CA CYS A 119 4.63 -1.41 12.51
C CYS A 119 3.57 -0.86 13.46
N GLY A 120 2.31 -1.24 13.27
CA GLY A 120 1.21 -0.61 14.02
C GLY A 120 1.13 0.88 13.77
N GLU A 121 1.20 1.68 14.82
CA GLU A 121 1.27 3.15 14.76
C GLU A 121 2.71 3.68 14.82
N ASP A 122 3.70 2.78 14.81
CA ASP A 122 5.10 3.16 14.84
C ASP A 122 5.73 3.04 13.43
N ALA A 123 6.44 4.07 13.05
CA ALA A 123 7.20 4.16 11.81
C ALA A 123 8.65 4.55 12.12
N GLY A 124 9.29 3.77 12.97
CA GLY A 124 10.57 4.11 13.57
C GLY A 124 11.76 4.11 12.61
N ASN A 125 11.71 3.42 11.49
CA ASN A 125 12.83 3.35 10.54
C ASN A 125 12.59 4.29 9.36
N ILE A 126 13.12 5.51 9.46
CA ILE A 126 13.02 6.57 8.45
C ILE A 126 14.30 6.75 7.61
N GLU A 127 15.30 5.90 7.80
CA GLU A 127 16.58 5.99 7.10
C GLU A 127 16.55 5.34 5.71
N THR A 128 15.51 5.62 4.92
CA THR A 128 15.42 5.12 3.56
C THR A 128 15.62 6.21 2.54
N SER A 129 16.45 5.93 1.55
CA SER A 129 16.72 6.87 0.47
C SER A 129 15.72 6.78 -0.69
N ASP A 130 15.07 5.64 -0.89
CA ASP A 130 14.28 5.37 -2.08
C ASP A 130 12.76 5.43 -1.90
N ALA A 131 12.23 5.21 -0.69
CA ALA A 131 10.79 5.29 -0.46
C ALA A 131 10.18 6.64 -0.87
N PRO A 132 10.78 7.82 -0.54
CA PRO A 132 10.27 9.09 -1.04
C PRO A 132 10.28 9.20 -2.56
N LEU A 133 11.29 8.64 -3.24
CA LEU A 133 11.36 8.65 -4.70
C LEU A 133 10.24 7.81 -5.34
N TRP A 134 9.95 6.65 -4.77
CA TRP A 134 8.82 5.82 -5.21
C TRP A 134 7.48 6.50 -4.95
N PHE A 135 7.35 7.21 -3.84
CA PHE A 135 6.14 7.99 -3.53
C PHE A 135 5.89 9.05 -4.60
N PHE A 136 6.91 9.83 -4.97
CA PHE A 136 6.80 10.83 -6.04
C PHE A 136 6.51 10.18 -7.39
N ALA A 137 7.10 9.03 -7.70
CA ALA A 137 6.81 8.30 -8.92
C ALA A 137 5.33 7.90 -8.99
N CYS A 138 4.76 7.38 -7.91
CA CYS A 138 3.33 7.05 -7.83
C CYS A 138 2.45 8.29 -8.00
N CYS A 139 2.79 9.40 -7.33
CA CYS A 139 2.06 10.65 -7.48
C CYS A 139 2.06 11.14 -8.93
N ARG A 140 3.21 11.09 -9.60
CA ARG A 140 3.32 11.43 -11.03
C ARG A 140 2.44 10.53 -11.87
N ASP A 141 2.53 9.22 -11.70
CA ASP A 141 1.76 8.25 -12.49
C ASP A 141 0.24 8.47 -12.32
N ILE A 142 -0.21 8.81 -11.12
CA ILE A 142 -1.61 9.19 -10.87
C ILE A 142 -1.97 10.49 -11.60
N LEU A 143 -1.12 11.51 -11.54
CA LEU A 143 -1.36 12.79 -12.22
C LEU A 143 -1.42 12.64 -13.75
N GLU A 144 -0.57 11.80 -14.31
CA GLU A 144 -0.59 11.48 -15.74
C GLU A 144 -1.92 10.86 -16.17
N LYS A 145 -2.53 10.02 -15.32
CA LYS A 145 -3.83 9.39 -15.60
C LYS A 145 -5.04 10.27 -15.29
N THR A 146 -4.95 11.16 -14.31
CA THR A 146 -6.11 11.97 -13.85
C THR A 146 -6.07 13.43 -14.28
N GLY A 147 -4.94 13.89 -14.78
CA GLY A 147 -4.67 15.32 -14.97
C GLY A 147 -4.33 16.04 -13.66
N PRO A 148 -3.82 17.27 -13.73
CA PRO A 148 -3.47 18.05 -12.55
C PRO A 148 -4.72 18.36 -11.73
N PRO A 149 -4.60 18.31 -10.36
CA PRO A 149 -5.71 18.67 -9.49
C PRO A 149 -6.09 20.14 -9.74
N PRO A 150 -7.36 20.51 -9.55
CA PRO A 150 -7.78 21.89 -9.63
C PRO A 150 -6.97 22.74 -8.65
N VAL A 151 -6.33 23.79 -9.15
CA VAL A 151 -5.55 24.69 -8.31
C VAL A 151 -6.47 25.29 -7.25
N ARG A 152 -6.36 24.85 -6.01
CA ARG A 152 -7.01 25.53 -4.90
C ARG A 152 -6.34 26.88 -4.72
N ARG A 153 -6.99 27.94 -5.18
CA ARG A 153 -6.55 29.29 -4.79
C ARG A 153 -6.64 29.38 -3.27
N ALA A 154 -5.51 29.69 -2.64
CA ALA A 154 -5.51 29.99 -1.22
C ALA A 154 -6.54 31.11 -0.96
N PRO A 155 -7.43 31.00 0.04
CA PRO A 155 -8.32 32.09 0.40
C PRO A 155 -7.45 33.24 0.88
N GLY A 156 -7.46 34.39 0.14
CA GLY A 156 -6.98 35.66 0.67
C GLY A 156 -5.62 36.16 0.19
N THR A 157 -5.26 36.05 -1.10
CA THR A 157 -4.40 37.08 -1.69
C THR A 157 -5.28 38.07 -2.46
N SER A 158 -5.94 38.96 -1.73
CA SER A 158 -6.45 40.18 -2.30
C SER A 158 -5.25 40.93 -2.91
N ARG A 159 -5.27 41.12 -4.24
CA ARG A 159 -4.33 42.03 -4.88
C ARG A 159 -4.42 43.36 -4.12
N ARG A 160 -3.33 43.75 -3.47
CA ARG A 160 -3.18 45.18 -3.11
C ARG A 160 -3.33 45.94 -4.43
N SER A 161 -4.32 46.81 -4.47
CA SER A 161 -4.47 47.77 -5.55
C SER A 161 -3.18 48.58 -5.59
N ASP A 162 -2.41 48.39 -6.65
CA ASP A 162 -1.29 49.31 -6.98
C ASP A 162 -1.88 50.66 -7.35
N THR A 163 -2.12 51.48 -6.32
CA THR A 163 -2.35 52.91 -6.51
C THR A 163 -0.97 53.51 -6.64
N PRO A 164 -0.62 54.10 -7.80
CA PRO A 164 0.67 54.75 -7.97
C PRO A 164 0.76 55.94 -7.00
N PRO A 165 1.94 56.19 -6.41
CA PRO A 165 2.12 57.34 -5.54
C PRO A 165 1.88 58.64 -6.29
N ALA A 166 1.11 59.54 -5.66
CA ALA A 166 0.82 60.88 -6.18
C ALA A 166 2.14 61.62 -6.47
N ARG A 167 2.30 62.05 -7.71
CA ARG A 167 3.43 62.92 -8.10
C ARG A 167 3.33 64.26 -7.36
N CYS A 168 4.32 64.58 -6.54
CA CYS A 168 4.53 65.91 -6.04
C CYS A 168 4.76 66.86 -7.22
N ARG A 169 3.94 67.93 -7.33
CA ARG A 169 4.22 69.04 -8.25
C ARG A 169 5.22 69.97 -7.55
N PRO A 170 6.26 70.41 -8.25
CA PRO A 170 7.11 71.49 -7.72
C PRO A 170 6.36 72.82 -7.84
N GLY A 171 6.38 73.58 -6.72
CA GLY A 171 6.01 74.98 -6.68
C GLY A 171 7.22 75.87 -6.99
#